data_871426e63af80193a7d21a38233c924a
#
_entry.id   871426e63af80193a7d21a38233c924a
#
_cell.length_a   1.000
_cell.length_b   1.000
_cell.length_c   1.000
_cell.angle_alpha   90.00
_cell.angle_beta   90.00
_cell.angle_gamma   90.00
#
_symmetry.space_group_name_H-M   'P 1'
#
loop_
_entity.id
_entity.type
_entity.pdbx_description
1 polymer ?
#
loop_
_entity_poly.entity_id
_entity_poly.type
_entity_poly.pdbx_seq_one_letter_code
_entity_poly.pdbx_strand_id
1 'polypeptide(L)'
;MQLLTRVLVVSCAVAGVVACLAAKDFVKPVAQPAKTYPAHDDHTDEKVAIAADPYDNPDKAKIFSVDFHEHGFLPIFFVITNDGGQPISIANMQVTLITANRGKFTPIAPEDIFRRLSNPQANTNPGVNPLPIPIPRKKVKGTISKKEMDEIESSQFAARAVEPHTTQSGFLYFDVGDIATPIAGAHVDVTGVNDVKGAELMYFEIELEKSQNPPPKPN
;
A
#
# COMPACT_ATOMS: atom_id res chain seq x y z
N MET A 1 30.97 -36.92 46.42
CA MET A 1 30.67 -35.48 46.41
C MET A 1 30.98 -34.79 45.09
N GLN A 2 31.32 -35.52 44.01
CA GLN A 2 31.64 -34.95 42.67
C GLN A 2 30.56 -35.23 41.61
N LEU A 3 29.54 -36.03 41.90
CA LEU A 3 28.47 -36.35 40.94
C LEU A 3 27.31 -35.34 40.99
N LEU A 4 27.07 -34.70 42.12
CA LEU A 4 25.98 -33.73 42.29
C LEU A 4 26.29 -32.37 41.65
N THR A 5 27.56 -32.02 41.49
CA THR A 5 27.95 -30.72 40.91
C THR A 5 27.87 -30.69 39.38
N ARG A 6 27.87 -31.87 38.75
CA ARG A 6 27.76 -31.96 37.29
C ARG A 6 26.33 -31.91 36.73
N VAL A 7 25.34 -32.24 37.58
CA VAL A 7 23.92 -32.18 37.16
C VAL A 7 23.35 -30.78 37.28
N LEU A 8 23.92 -29.93 38.14
CA LEU A 8 23.43 -28.53 38.31
C LEU A 8 23.88 -27.56 37.22
N VAL A 9 24.96 -27.89 36.51
CA VAL A 9 25.50 -27.02 35.46
C VAL A 9 24.80 -27.23 34.10
N VAL A 10 24.21 -28.40 33.88
CA VAL A 10 23.50 -28.69 32.61
C VAL A 10 22.08 -28.13 32.60
N SER A 11 21.49 -27.88 33.79
CA SER A 11 20.10 -27.38 33.90
C SER A 11 19.96 -25.86 33.68
N CYS A 12 21.06 -25.07 33.73
CA CYS A 12 21.02 -23.63 33.53
C CYS A 12 21.26 -23.17 32.08
N ALA A 13 21.60 -24.10 31.16
CA ALA A 13 21.92 -23.73 29.76
C ALA A 13 20.73 -23.80 28.79
N VAL A 14 19.53 -24.22 29.25
CA VAL A 14 18.33 -24.34 28.39
C VAL A 14 17.34 -23.20 28.59
N ALA A 15 17.58 -22.25 29.48
CA ALA A 15 16.65 -21.18 29.85
C ALA A 15 16.93 -19.83 29.12
N GLY A 16 17.57 -19.82 27.98
CA GLY A 16 18.13 -18.58 27.43
C GLY A 16 17.84 -18.26 25.96
N VAL A 17 16.84 -18.84 25.28
CA VAL A 17 16.46 -18.33 23.95
C VAL A 17 14.95 -18.47 23.76
N VAL A 18 14.19 -17.74 24.57
CA VAL A 18 12.91 -17.24 24.11
C VAL A 18 13.24 -15.94 23.38
N ALA A 19 13.64 -16.05 22.11
CA ALA A 19 13.60 -14.91 21.20
C ALA A 19 12.14 -14.48 21.18
N CYS A 20 11.83 -13.39 21.87
CA CYS A 20 10.59 -12.65 21.64
C CYS A 20 10.61 -12.24 20.16
N LEU A 21 9.94 -13.02 19.34
CA LEU A 21 9.45 -12.56 18.03
C LEU A 21 8.39 -11.49 18.37
N ALA A 22 8.86 -10.31 18.77
CA ALA A 22 8.03 -9.13 18.84
C ALA A 22 7.55 -8.89 17.40
N ALA A 23 6.30 -9.22 17.15
CA ALA A 23 5.66 -8.85 15.89
C ALA A 23 5.84 -7.34 15.75
N LYS A 24 6.62 -6.93 14.75
CA LYS A 24 6.92 -5.52 14.49
C LYS A 24 5.58 -4.83 14.23
N ASP A 25 5.27 -3.81 15.01
CA ASP A 25 4.07 -3.03 14.78
C ASP A 25 4.23 -2.24 13.48
N PHE A 26 3.14 -2.13 12.74
CA PHE A 26 3.10 -1.31 11.54
C PHE A 26 3.43 0.16 11.90
N VAL A 27 4.34 0.74 11.15
CA VAL A 27 4.65 2.17 11.23
C VAL A 27 4.49 2.76 9.84
N LYS A 28 3.49 3.63 9.68
CA LYS A 28 3.27 4.34 8.42
C LYS A 28 4.53 5.15 8.05
N PRO A 29 5.01 5.08 6.80
CA PRO A 29 6.15 5.87 6.36
C PRO A 29 5.92 7.37 6.55
N VAL A 30 6.96 8.07 6.99
CA VAL A 30 6.92 9.54 7.06
C VAL A 30 7.06 10.10 5.65
N ALA A 31 6.06 10.87 5.22
CA ALA A 31 6.09 11.48 3.89
C ALA A 31 7.18 12.55 3.80
N GLN A 32 7.88 12.54 2.67
CA GLN A 32 8.70 13.64 2.20
C GLN A 32 7.90 14.45 1.18
N PRO A 33 8.34 15.67 0.79
CA PRO A 33 7.69 16.40 -0.31
C PRO A 33 7.61 15.53 -1.59
N ALA A 34 6.44 15.55 -2.27
CA ALA A 34 6.15 14.66 -3.39
C ALA A 34 7.25 14.65 -4.47
N LYS A 35 7.80 15.81 -4.82
CA LYS A 35 8.89 15.96 -5.80
C LYS A 35 10.20 15.27 -5.43
N THR A 36 10.35 14.77 -4.21
CA THR A 36 11.54 14.01 -3.81
C THR A 36 11.45 12.52 -4.13
N TYR A 37 10.26 12.04 -4.46
CA TYR A 37 10.05 10.65 -4.87
C TYR A 37 10.43 10.46 -6.36
N PRO A 38 11.00 9.30 -6.74
CA PRO A 38 11.35 9.04 -8.14
C PRO A 38 10.16 9.10 -9.10
N ALA A 39 9.04 8.52 -8.70
CA ALA A 39 7.80 8.55 -9.47
C ALA A 39 6.90 9.68 -8.95
N HIS A 40 6.97 10.82 -9.60
CA HIS A 40 6.15 11.99 -9.28
C HIS A 40 5.85 12.80 -10.55
N ASP A 41 4.83 13.63 -10.45
CA ASP A 41 4.51 14.70 -11.39
C ASP A 41 4.45 16.02 -10.61
N ASP A 42 5.14 17.07 -11.10
CA ASP A 42 5.30 18.37 -10.45
C ASP A 42 4.80 19.49 -11.35
N HIS A 43 3.66 20.03 -11.02
CA HIS A 43 3.06 21.18 -11.70
C HIS A 43 3.56 22.49 -11.07
N THR A 44 4.69 22.95 -11.53
CA THR A 44 5.39 24.13 -10.99
C THR A 44 4.53 25.41 -11.01
N ASP A 45 3.70 25.61 -12.03
CA ASP A 45 2.83 26.78 -12.16
C ASP A 45 1.70 26.75 -11.12
N GLU A 46 1.16 25.59 -10.85
CA GLU A 46 0.11 25.34 -9.86
C GLU A 46 0.67 25.14 -8.44
N LYS A 47 1.99 24.92 -8.35
CA LYS A 47 2.73 24.64 -7.12
C LYS A 47 2.20 23.41 -6.37
N VAL A 48 1.80 22.40 -7.12
CA VAL A 48 1.31 21.11 -6.60
C VAL A 48 2.12 20.00 -7.21
N ALA A 49 2.61 19.10 -6.37
CA ALA A 49 3.29 17.89 -6.79
C ALA A 49 2.59 16.68 -6.21
N ILE A 50 2.48 15.60 -7.00
CA ILE A 50 1.91 14.34 -6.59
C ILE A 50 2.91 13.23 -6.87
N ALA A 51 3.09 12.30 -5.92
CA ALA A 51 3.95 11.14 -6.06
C ALA A 51 3.19 9.85 -5.75
N ALA A 52 3.63 8.79 -6.42
CA ALA A 52 3.13 7.43 -6.22
C ALA A 52 4.33 6.50 -6.04
N ASP A 53 4.49 5.94 -4.83
CA ASP A 53 5.58 5.05 -4.48
C ASP A 53 5.04 3.63 -4.24
N PRO A 54 5.16 2.70 -5.23
CA PRO A 54 4.61 1.35 -5.12
C PRO A 54 5.38 0.51 -4.10
N TYR A 55 4.63 -0.32 -3.36
CA TYR A 55 5.14 -1.27 -2.38
C TYR A 55 5.01 -2.71 -2.89
N ASP A 56 5.42 -2.93 -4.14
CA ASP A 56 5.50 -4.25 -4.80
C ASP A 56 6.81 -4.99 -4.51
N ASN A 57 7.84 -4.25 -4.07
CA ASN A 57 9.12 -4.83 -3.68
C ASN A 57 9.01 -5.49 -2.30
N PRO A 58 9.44 -6.78 -2.15
CA PRO A 58 9.38 -7.49 -0.87
C PRO A 58 10.04 -6.76 0.30
N ASP A 59 11.13 -6.01 0.06
CA ASP A 59 11.81 -5.27 1.14
C ASP A 59 10.99 -4.08 1.64
N LYS A 60 10.29 -3.37 0.75
CA LYS A 60 9.36 -2.31 1.12
C LYS A 60 8.10 -2.89 1.79
N ALA A 61 7.57 -3.98 1.25
CA ALA A 61 6.35 -4.62 1.74
C ALA A 61 6.46 -5.17 3.17
N LYS A 62 7.68 -5.41 3.68
CA LYS A 62 7.94 -5.86 5.06
C LYS A 62 7.41 -4.97 6.17
N ILE A 63 6.99 -3.75 5.87
CA ILE A 63 6.33 -2.88 6.87
C ILE A 63 4.95 -3.38 7.23
N PHE A 64 4.30 -4.11 6.32
CA PHE A 64 2.95 -4.65 6.50
C PHE A 64 2.97 -6.01 7.21
N SER A 65 1.92 -6.28 7.97
CA SER A 65 1.64 -7.60 8.54
C SER A 65 0.97 -8.53 7.51
N VAL A 66 0.30 -7.93 6.51
CA VAL A 66 -0.38 -8.63 5.41
C VAL A 66 0.55 -8.73 4.21
N ASP A 67 0.64 -9.93 3.62
CA ASP A 67 1.26 -10.09 2.30
C ASP A 67 0.26 -9.69 1.21
N PHE A 68 0.24 -8.41 0.86
CA PHE A 68 -0.68 -7.88 -0.15
C PHE A 68 -0.44 -8.49 -1.53
N HIS A 69 0.81 -8.78 -1.88
CA HIS A 69 1.17 -9.36 -3.17
C HIS A 69 0.58 -10.78 -3.33
N GLU A 70 0.67 -11.63 -2.29
CA GLU A 70 0.08 -12.97 -2.30
C GLU A 70 -1.44 -12.92 -2.54
N HIS A 71 -2.08 -11.84 -2.08
CA HIS A 71 -3.52 -11.65 -2.23
C HIS A 71 -3.92 -10.84 -3.48
N GLY A 72 -2.98 -10.51 -4.36
CA GLY A 72 -3.24 -9.80 -5.60
C GLY A 72 -3.51 -8.30 -5.43
N PHE A 73 -3.03 -7.72 -4.33
CA PHE A 73 -3.14 -6.29 -4.09
C PHE A 73 -1.81 -5.58 -4.29
N LEU A 74 -1.87 -4.36 -4.81
CA LEU A 74 -0.74 -3.45 -4.92
C LEU A 74 -0.98 -2.23 -4.01
N PRO A 75 -0.29 -2.12 -2.87
CA PRO A 75 -0.25 -0.89 -2.09
C PRO A 75 0.64 0.15 -2.79
N ILE A 76 0.13 1.37 -2.94
CA ILE A 76 0.90 2.52 -3.43
C ILE A 76 0.87 3.60 -2.36
N PHE A 77 2.04 4.00 -1.86
CA PHE A 77 2.16 5.14 -0.97
C PHE A 77 2.00 6.42 -1.78
N PHE A 78 0.87 7.08 -1.60
CA PHE A 78 0.45 8.25 -2.34
C PHE A 78 0.75 9.51 -1.54
N VAL A 79 1.36 10.48 -2.17
CA VAL A 79 1.83 11.71 -1.51
C VAL A 79 1.43 12.91 -2.36
N ILE A 80 0.79 13.90 -1.72
CA ILE A 80 0.46 15.18 -2.35
C ILE A 80 1.10 16.30 -1.55
N THR A 81 1.85 17.16 -2.23
CA THR A 81 2.46 18.37 -1.64
C THR A 81 1.86 19.60 -2.31
N ASN A 82 1.41 20.54 -1.49
CA ASN A 82 0.97 21.84 -1.91
C ASN A 82 2.01 22.90 -1.49
N ASP A 83 2.84 23.34 -2.42
CA ASP A 83 3.83 24.41 -2.23
C ASP A 83 3.20 25.81 -2.46
N GLY A 84 1.91 25.88 -2.81
CA GLY A 84 1.16 27.10 -3.03
C GLY A 84 0.75 27.82 -1.76
N GLY A 85 0.31 29.07 -1.89
CA GLY A 85 -0.16 29.89 -0.77
C GLY A 85 -1.66 29.76 -0.47
N GLN A 86 -2.38 28.88 -1.17
CA GLN A 86 -3.79 28.63 -0.97
C GLN A 86 -4.04 27.12 -0.80
N PRO A 87 -5.04 26.68 -0.01
CA PRO A 87 -5.37 25.27 0.07
C PRO A 87 -5.90 24.74 -1.26
N ILE A 88 -5.72 23.44 -1.50
CA ILE A 88 -6.32 22.71 -2.60
C ILE A 88 -7.31 21.69 -2.06
N SER A 89 -8.41 21.50 -2.79
CA SER A 89 -9.42 20.48 -2.47
C SER A 89 -9.13 19.22 -3.28
N ILE A 90 -9.10 18.09 -2.58
CA ILE A 90 -8.97 16.77 -3.18
C ILE A 90 -10.18 15.87 -2.85
N ALA A 91 -11.29 16.50 -2.44
CA ALA A 91 -12.51 15.79 -2.06
C ALA A 91 -13.15 15.01 -3.23
N ASN A 92 -12.95 15.51 -4.46
CA ASN A 92 -13.46 14.90 -5.70
C ASN A 92 -12.33 14.22 -6.50
N MET A 93 -11.16 14.08 -5.91
CA MET A 93 -10.00 13.46 -6.57
C MET A 93 -10.33 12.03 -6.99
N GLN A 94 -9.97 11.72 -8.23
CA GLN A 94 -10.03 10.37 -8.78
C GLN A 94 -8.62 9.91 -9.11
N VAL A 95 -8.28 8.72 -8.66
CA VAL A 95 -6.99 8.10 -8.91
C VAL A 95 -7.23 6.82 -9.69
N THR A 96 -6.52 6.65 -10.79
CA THR A 96 -6.62 5.46 -11.64
C THR A 96 -5.24 4.93 -11.95
N LEU A 97 -4.96 3.69 -11.57
CA LEU A 97 -3.79 2.96 -12.02
C LEU A 97 -4.06 2.39 -13.42
N ILE A 98 -3.22 2.72 -14.38
CA ILE A 98 -3.31 2.23 -15.76
C ILE A 98 -2.07 1.37 -16.04
N THR A 99 -2.26 0.10 -16.32
CA THR A 99 -1.17 -0.84 -16.61
C THR A 99 -0.75 -0.80 -18.09
N ALA A 100 0.40 -1.38 -18.42
CA ALA A 100 0.91 -1.47 -19.79
C ALA A 100 -0.12 -2.05 -20.79
N ASN A 101 -0.96 -2.97 -20.33
CA ASN A 101 -2.05 -3.58 -21.12
C ASN A 101 -3.33 -2.72 -21.15
N ARG A 102 -3.26 -1.46 -20.71
CA ARG A 102 -4.39 -0.53 -20.61
C ARG A 102 -5.50 -0.99 -19.65
N GLY A 103 -5.22 -1.91 -18.75
CA GLY A 103 -6.10 -2.24 -17.61
C GLY A 103 -6.21 -1.02 -16.70
N LYS A 104 -7.43 -0.67 -16.30
CA LYS A 104 -7.73 0.47 -15.42
C LYS A 104 -8.21 -0.05 -14.07
N PHE A 105 -7.55 0.39 -13.01
CA PHE A 105 -7.85 -0.01 -11.65
C PHE A 105 -8.04 1.24 -10.79
N THR A 106 -9.10 1.26 -10.01
CA THR A 106 -9.36 2.31 -9.01
C THR A 106 -8.98 1.80 -7.63
N PRO A 107 -8.62 2.68 -6.69
CA PRO A 107 -8.39 2.28 -5.31
C PRO A 107 -9.62 1.59 -4.72
N ILE A 108 -9.39 0.53 -3.96
CA ILE A 108 -10.43 -0.22 -3.27
C ILE A 108 -10.53 0.21 -1.81
N ALA A 109 -11.73 0.13 -1.26
CA ALA A 109 -12.00 0.46 0.13
C ALA A 109 -11.43 -0.63 1.08
N PRO A 110 -11.05 -0.28 2.33
CA PRO A 110 -10.59 -1.24 3.33
C PRO A 110 -11.53 -2.43 3.52
N GLU A 111 -12.84 -2.19 3.50
CA GLU A 111 -13.87 -3.23 3.69
C GLU A 111 -13.81 -4.30 2.58
N ASP A 112 -13.47 -3.91 1.35
CA ASP A 112 -13.30 -4.83 0.23
C ASP A 112 -12.03 -5.67 0.40
N ILE A 113 -10.95 -5.07 0.89
CA ILE A 113 -9.72 -5.78 1.26
C ILE A 113 -10.03 -6.81 2.34
N PHE A 114 -10.72 -6.40 3.42
CA PHE A 114 -11.10 -7.29 4.52
C PHE A 114 -11.94 -8.47 4.04
N ARG A 115 -12.91 -8.21 3.17
CA ARG A 115 -13.75 -9.25 2.60
C ARG A 115 -12.93 -10.27 1.81
N ARG A 116 -11.99 -9.83 1.00
CA ARG A 116 -11.12 -10.72 0.20
C ARG A 116 -10.13 -11.50 1.07
N LEU A 117 -9.48 -10.86 2.03
CA LEU A 117 -8.57 -11.51 2.95
C LEU A 117 -9.28 -12.54 3.85
N SER A 118 -10.53 -12.25 4.25
CA SER A 118 -11.34 -13.18 5.04
C SER A 118 -11.93 -14.34 4.23
N ASN A 119 -12.10 -14.16 2.91
CA ASN A 119 -12.68 -15.17 2.04
C ASN A 119 -11.93 -15.27 0.69
N PRO A 120 -10.70 -15.83 0.69
CA PRO A 120 -9.87 -15.91 -0.51
C PRO A 120 -10.51 -16.63 -1.70
N GLN A 121 -11.53 -17.46 -1.44
CA GLN A 121 -12.24 -18.20 -2.48
C GLN A 121 -13.40 -17.42 -3.12
N ALA A 122 -13.76 -16.25 -2.61
CA ALA A 122 -14.80 -15.40 -3.21
C ALA A 122 -14.38 -14.76 -4.54
N ASN A 123 -13.13 -14.93 -4.94
CA ASN A 123 -12.54 -14.40 -6.17
C ASN A 123 -12.72 -15.27 -7.43
N THR A 124 -13.37 -16.41 -7.33
CA THR A 124 -13.71 -17.17 -8.53
C THR A 124 -14.84 -16.47 -9.27
N ASN A 125 -14.50 -15.96 -10.46
CA ASN A 125 -15.35 -15.30 -11.45
C ASN A 125 -16.87 -15.46 -11.26
N PRO A 126 -17.64 -14.37 -11.18
CA PRO A 126 -19.11 -14.45 -11.06
C PRO A 126 -19.81 -15.04 -12.32
N GLY A 127 -19.05 -15.54 -13.31
CA GLY A 127 -19.57 -16.07 -14.57
C GLY A 127 -19.56 -17.59 -14.72
N VAL A 128 -19.03 -18.35 -13.79
CA VAL A 128 -19.06 -19.81 -13.85
C VAL A 128 -20.01 -20.34 -12.78
N ASN A 129 -21.22 -20.73 -13.18
CA ASN A 129 -22.12 -21.50 -12.32
C ASN A 129 -21.39 -22.76 -11.82
N PRO A 130 -21.09 -22.90 -10.54
CA PRO A 130 -20.49 -24.14 -10.03
C PRO A 130 -21.53 -25.26 -10.19
N LEU A 131 -21.14 -26.32 -10.89
CA LEU A 131 -21.90 -27.55 -10.92
C LEU A 131 -22.18 -28.00 -9.46
N PRO A 132 -23.38 -28.50 -9.14
CA PRO A 132 -23.76 -28.89 -7.80
C PRO A 132 -23.14 -30.25 -7.42
N ILE A 133 -21.82 -30.31 -7.35
CA ILE A 133 -21.11 -31.46 -6.80
C ILE A 133 -20.62 -31.07 -5.41
N PRO A 134 -21.05 -31.73 -4.34
CA PRO A 134 -20.56 -31.46 -3.00
C PRO A 134 -19.11 -31.98 -2.84
N ILE A 135 -18.15 -31.15 -3.23
CA ILE A 135 -16.74 -31.38 -2.92
C ILE A 135 -16.51 -30.92 -1.47
N PRO A 136 -15.96 -31.77 -0.57
CA PRO A 136 -15.62 -31.37 0.79
C PRO A 136 -14.59 -30.21 0.72
N ARG A 137 -15.05 -28.99 0.89
CA ARG A 137 -14.17 -27.81 0.91
C ARG A 137 -13.43 -27.80 2.25
N LYS A 138 -12.09 -27.94 2.23
CA LYS A 138 -11.27 -27.54 3.37
C LYS A 138 -11.61 -26.07 3.67
N LYS A 139 -12.15 -25.82 4.87
CA LYS A 139 -12.32 -24.46 5.37
C LYS A 139 -10.92 -23.88 5.57
N VAL A 140 -10.45 -23.13 4.59
CA VAL A 140 -9.31 -22.23 4.79
C VAL A 140 -9.85 -21.12 5.68
N LYS A 141 -9.41 -21.08 6.92
CA LYS A 141 -9.65 -19.97 7.83
C LYS A 141 -8.83 -18.78 7.34
N GLY A 142 -9.35 -18.04 6.41
CA GLY A 142 -8.93 -16.67 6.15
C GLY A 142 -9.62 -15.79 7.19
N THR A 143 -9.04 -15.63 8.37
CA THR A 143 -9.53 -14.67 9.35
C THR A 143 -8.48 -13.59 9.46
N ILE A 144 -8.74 -12.44 8.81
CA ILE A 144 -7.95 -11.24 9.04
C ILE A 144 -8.03 -10.89 10.53
N SER A 145 -6.89 -10.63 11.16
CA SER A 145 -6.82 -10.25 12.56
C SER A 145 -7.24 -8.79 12.73
N LYS A 146 -7.66 -8.42 13.94
CA LYS A 146 -7.97 -7.02 14.26
C LYS A 146 -6.76 -6.11 14.01
N LYS A 147 -5.54 -6.58 14.32
CA LYS A 147 -4.30 -5.84 14.07
C LYS A 147 -4.12 -5.51 12.59
N GLU A 148 -4.35 -6.47 11.70
CA GLU A 148 -4.25 -6.27 10.25
C GLU A 148 -5.34 -5.33 9.72
N MET A 149 -6.54 -5.38 10.29
CA MET A 149 -7.61 -4.43 9.96
C MET A 149 -7.23 -3.00 10.37
N ASP A 150 -6.79 -2.81 11.63
CA ASP A 150 -6.38 -1.51 12.17
C ASP A 150 -5.18 -0.94 11.36
N GLU A 151 -4.28 -1.81 10.88
CA GLU A 151 -3.15 -1.43 10.03
C GLU A 151 -3.62 -0.87 8.69
N ILE A 152 -4.52 -1.57 7.99
CA ILE A 152 -5.05 -1.14 6.69
C ILE A 152 -5.82 0.17 6.83
N GLU A 153 -6.70 0.29 7.84
CA GLU A 153 -7.48 1.50 8.07
C GLU A 153 -6.60 2.71 8.41
N SER A 154 -5.63 2.54 9.32
CA SER A 154 -4.76 3.65 9.75
C SER A 154 -3.75 4.08 8.70
N SER A 155 -3.40 3.20 7.78
CA SER A 155 -2.44 3.48 6.71
C SER A 155 -3.06 4.20 5.52
N GLN A 156 -4.37 4.11 5.32
CA GLN A 156 -5.07 4.61 4.14
C GLN A 156 -4.89 6.12 3.92
N PHE A 157 -4.89 6.52 2.66
CA PHE A 157 -4.99 7.93 2.28
C PHE A 157 -6.42 8.42 2.51
N ALA A 158 -6.59 9.38 3.43
CA ALA A 158 -7.91 9.85 3.86
C ALA A 158 -8.07 11.38 3.80
N ALA A 159 -7.08 12.11 3.28
CA ALA A 159 -7.16 13.57 3.18
C ALA A 159 -8.25 14.01 2.19
N ARG A 160 -8.86 15.15 2.46
CA ARG A 160 -9.85 15.80 1.59
C ARG A 160 -9.40 17.18 1.10
N ALA A 161 -8.36 17.70 1.69
CA ALA A 161 -7.71 18.95 1.32
C ALA A 161 -6.22 18.88 1.66
N VAL A 162 -5.41 19.71 1.00
CA VAL A 162 -4.00 19.92 1.34
C VAL A 162 -3.80 21.41 1.59
N GLU A 163 -3.47 21.74 2.83
CA GLU A 163 -3.23 23.11 3.26
C GLU A 163 -1.95 23.68 2.61
N PRO A 164 -1.82 25.03 2.55
CA PRO A 164 -0.63 25.68 2.05
C PRO A 164 0.65 25.17 2.71
N HIS A 165 1.67 24.90 1.90
CA HIS A 165 2.99 24.47 2.36
C HIS A 165 2.97 23.17 3.20
N THR A 166 2.00 22.28 2.93
CA THR A 166 1.89 21.01 3.63
C THR A 166 1.91 19.81 2.65
N THR A 167 2.15 18.63 3.22
CA THR A 167 2.12 17.36 2.53
C THR A 167 1.11 16.42 3.20
N GLN A 168 0.27 15.79 2.40
CA GLN A 168 -0.64 14.72 2.82
C GLN A 168 -0.19 13.40 2.21
N SER A 169 -0.37 12.30 2.95
CA SER A 169 0.04 10.98 2.47
C SER A 169 -0.76 9.84 3.06
N GLY A 170 -0.75 8.72 2.37
CA GLY A 170 -1.34 7.47 2.80
C GLY A 170 -1.25 6.42 1.71
N PHE A 171 -1.70 5.22 2.02
CA PHE A 171 -1.74 4.15 1.04
C PHE A 171 -3.05 4.15 0.27
N LEU A 172 -2.94 3.93 -1.03
CA LEU A 172 -4.02 3.52 -1.91
C LEU A 172 -3.78 2.06 -2.28
N TYR A 173 -4.81 1.24 -2.23
CA TYR A 173 -4.72 -0.19 -2.49
C TYR A 173 -5.43 -0.51 -3.80
N PHE A 174 -4.75 -1.19 -4.71
CA PHE A 174 -5.30 -1.57 -6.01
C PHE A 174 -5.40 -3.09 -6.11
N ASP A 175 -6.54 -3.57 -6.60
CA ASP A 175 -6.74 -4.98 -6.91
C ASP A 175 -6.19 -5.24 -8.31
N VAL A 176 -4.96 -5.71 -8.37
CA VAL A 176 -4.29 -6.01 -9.64
C VAL A 176 -4.36 -7.49 -10.02
N GLY A 177 -4.96 -8.32 -9.16
CA GLY A 177 -5.12 -9.74 -9.37
C GLY A 177 -3.79 -10.46 -9.61
N ASP A 178 -3.74 -11.29 -10.66
CA ASP A 178 -2.57 -12.11 -10.97
C ASP A 178 -1.59 -11.43 -11.94
N ILE A 179 -1.57 -10.09 -12.01
CA ILE A 179 -0.60 -9.38 -12.84
C ILE A 179 0.79 -9.50 -12.20
N ALA A 180 1.69 -10.24 -12.84
CA ALA A 180 3.02 -10.53 -12.30
C ALA A 180 3.91 -9.28 -12.14
N THR A 181 3.73 -8.27 -13.00
CA THR A 181 4.51 -7.03 -13.00
C THR A 181 3.58 -5.83 -13.13
N PRO A 182 2.80 -5.50 -12.10
CA PRO A 182 1.72 -4.51 -12.21
C PRO A 182 2.21 -3.07 -12.44
N ILE A 183 3.48 -2.78 -12.14
CA ILE A 183 4.05 -1.44 -12.28
C ILE A 183 4.90 -1.26 -13.54
N ALA A 184 5.27 -2.35 -14.25
CA ALA A 184 6.06 -2.26 -15.48
C ALA A 184 5.22 -1.58 -16.59
N GLY A 185 5.70 -0.42 -17.11
CA GLY A 185 4.98 0.38 -18.11
C GLY A 185 3.63 0.92 -17.62
N ALA A 186 3.43 0.97 -16.32
CA ALA A 186 2.21 1.49 -15.70
C ALA A 186 2.38 2.95 -15.26
N HIS A 187 1.27 3.67 -15.23
CA HIS A 187 1.20 5.03 -14.68
C HIS A 187 -0.06 5.21 -13.84
N VAL A 188 -0.03 6.24 -13.00
CA VAL A 188 -1.18 6.63 -12.18
C VAL A 188 -1.68 7.98 -12.69
N ASP A 189 -2.94 8.01 -13.11
CA ASP A 189 -3.65 9.24 -13.46
C ASP A 189 -4.38 9.79 -12.24
N VAL A 190 -4.28 11.10 -12.03
CA VAL A 190 -4.99 11.82 -10.97
C VAL A 190 -5.73 13.00 -11.56
N THR A 191 -7.04 13.07 -11.33
CA THR A 191 -7.94 14.14 -11.74
C THR A 191 -8.78 14.62 -10.57
N GLY A 192 -9.54 15.72 -10.74
CA GLY A 192 -10.45 16.21 -9.70
C GLY A 192 -9.75 16.91 -8.53
N VAL A 193 -8.51 17.37 -8.71
CA VAL A 193 -7.83 18.27 -7.78
C VAL A 193 -8.26 19.70 -8.10
N ASN A 194 -8.81 20.42 -7.13
CA ASN A 194 -9.40 21.73 -7.35
C ASN A 194 -8.72 22.82 -6.51
N ASP A 195 -8.64 24.02 -7.07
CA ASP A 195 -8.25 25.21 -6.34
C ASP A 195 -9.36 25.71 -5.41
N VAL A 196 -9.10 26.78 -4.64
CA VAL A 196 -10.07 27.41 -3.75
C VAL A 196 -11.31 28.00 -4.44
N LYS A 197 -11.25 28.21 -5.75
CA LYS A 197 -12.36 28.71 -6.56
C LYS A 197 -13.19 27.57 -7.17
N GLY A 198 -12.76 26.33 -6.95
CA GLY A 198 -13.38 25.14 -7.51
C GLY A 198 -12.95 24.87 -8.97
N ALA A 199 -11.96 25.58 -9.49
CA ALA A 199 -11.38 25.24 -10.78
C ALA A 199 -10.48 24.01 -10.66
N GLU A 200 -10.68 23.05 -11.55
CA GLU A 200 -9.85 21.84 -11.59
C GLU A 200 -8.44 22.20 -12.11
N LEU A 201 -7.42 21.72 -11.42
CA LEU A 201 -6.03 21.78 -11.87
C LEU A 201 -5.83 20.82 -13.05
N MET A 202 -4.72 20.96 -13.80
CA MET A 202 -4.37 19.97 -14.80
C MET A 202 -4.32 18.56 -14.19
N TYR A 203 -4.59 17.53 -15.00
CA TYR A 203 -4.42 16.16 -14.54
C TYR A 203 -2.94 15.82 -14.34
N PHE A 204 -2.66 14.97 -13.37
CA PHE A 204 -1.32 14.48 -13.11
C PHE A 204 -1.16 13.07 -13.67
N GLU A 205 0.00 12.79 -14.28
CA GLU A 205 0.36 11.48 -14.81
C GLU A 205 1.71 11.02 -14.22
N ILE A 206 1.68 10.01 -13.38
CA ILE A 206 2.84 9.57 -12.63
C ILE A 206 3.31 8.21 -13.15
N GLU A 207 4.45 8.17 -13.85
CA GLU A 207 5.05 6.96 -14.39
C GLU A 207 5.68 6.10 -13.28
N LEU A 208 5.13 4.93 -13.02
CA LEU A 208 5.57 4.07 -11.90
C LEU A 208 6.93 3.40 -12.14
N GLU A 209 7.35 3.20 -13.38
CA GLU A 209 8.69 2.65 -13.67
C GLU A 209 9.84 3.48 -13.08
N LYS A 210 9.64 4.79 -12.94
CA LYS A 210 10.63 5.67 -12.31
C LYS A 210 10.92 5.27 -10.85
N SER A 211 10.00 4.63 -10.17
CA SER A 211 10.19 4.14 -8.80
C SER A 211 11.16 2.96 -8.70
N GLN A 212 11.28 2.16 -9.76
CA GLN A 212 12.21 1.03 -9.82
C GLN A 212 13.64 1.45 -10.15
N ASN A 213 13.77 2.54 -10.92
CA ASN A 213 15.05 3.07 -11.37
C ASN A 213 15.23 4.51 -10.86
N PRO A 214 15.42 4.72 -9.56
CA PRO A 214 15.60 6.06 -9.04
C PRO A 214 16.83 6.73 -9.69
N PRO A 215 16.74 8.02 -10.04
CA PRO A 215 17.87 8.73 -10.58
C PRO A 215 19.06 8.66 -9.60
N PRO A 216 20.32 8.66 -10.10
CA PRO A 216 21.47 8.61 -9.24
C PRO A 216 21.43 9.80 -8.27
N LYS A 217 21.72 9.53 -6.98
CA LYS A 217 21.76 10.60 -5.97
C LYS A 217 22.78 11.64 -6.40
N PRO A 218 22.45 12.93 -6.37
CA PRO A 218 23.45 13.96 -6.61
C PRO A 218 24.58 13.83 -5.57
N ASN A 219 25.82 13.82 -6.06
CA ASN A 219 27.03 13.79 -5.24
C ASN A 219 27.15 15.06 -4.41
#